data_48029f50c0a237c2090235ea5deb65c8
#
_entry.id   48029f50c0a237c2090235ea5deb65c8
#
_cell.length_a   1.000
_cell.length_b   1.000
_cell.length_c   1.000
_cell.angle_alpha   90.00
_cell.angle_beta   90.00
_cell.angle_gamma   90.00
#
_symmetry.space_group_name_H-M   'P 1'
#
loop_
_entity.id
_entity.type
_entity.pdbx_description
1 polymer ?
#
loop_
_entity_poly.entity_id
_entity_poly.type
_entity_poly.pdbx_seq_one_letter_code
_entity_poly.pdbx_strand_id
1 'polypeptide(L)'
;AAAIQAGADSIYFGIEKLNMRAHSATTFTIDDLKEIAATCNEHGIKSYLTVNTIIYGEDIPLMHEIIDAAYEAGISAVIASDVAVMTYCRKIGQEVHLSTQLNITNIEALKFYAQFADVVVLARELNMEQVAEIYRQICEQNVCGPSGKLIRIEMFCHGALCMAVSGKCYMSLDNAGRSANRGECMQICRRSYIVTDAETGDQLQIDNKYIMSPKDLKTVRFIDKMMEAGVRVFKIEGRARGAEYVYTVIKCYKEAITSVLDDTFSEEKKDAWDERLATVFNRGFWDGYYQ
;
A
#
# COMPACT_ATOMS: atom_id res chain seq x y z
N ALA A 1 14.86 5.68 8.65
CA ALA A 1 15.03 6.28 9.99
C ALA A 1 13.67 6.59 10.65
N ALA A 2 12.84 7.51 10.12
CA ALA A 2 11.60 7.97 10.79
C ALA A 2 10.60 6.84 11.12
N ALA A 3 10.37 5.89 10.22
CA ALA A 3 9.49 4.75 10.47
C ALA A 3 10.00 3.86 11.60
N ILE A 4 11.30 3.62 11.66
CA ILE A 4 11.96 2.86 12.72
C ILE A 4 11.77 3.56 14.07
N GLN A 5 12.08 4.85 14.14
CA GLN A 5 11.93 5.66 15.36
C GLN A 5 10.48 5.74 15.84
N ALA A 6 9.52 5.72 14.91
CA ALA A 6 8.10 5.71 15.23
C ALA A 6 7.59 4.33 15.70
N GLY A 7 8.38 3.27 15.58
CA GLY A 7 8.03 1.92 16.00
C GLY A 7 7.21 1.13 14.97
N ALA A 8 7.45 1.33 13.68
CA ALA A 8 6.87 0.48 12.65
C ALA A 8 7.34 -0.97 12.82
N ASP A 9 6.45 -1.94 12.57
CA ASP A 9 6.80 -3.37 12.61
C ASP A 9 7.40 -3.83 11.27
N SER A 10 7.12 -3.09 10.21
CA SER A 10 7.66 -3.34 8.88
C SER A 10 7.77 -2.05 8.06
N ILE A 11 8.68 -2.04 7.09
CA ILE A 11 8.78 -1.00 6.09
C ILE A 11 8.68 -1.61 4.69
N TYR A 12 8.07 -0.89 3.75
CA TYR A 12 8.12 -1.24 2.35
C TYR A 12 8.72 -0.11 1.52
N PHE A 13 9.47 -0.48 0.52
CA PHE A 13 10.19 0.44 -0.35
C PHE A 13 10.34 -0.14 -1.76
N GLY A 14 10.74 0.68 -2.71
CA GLY A 14 11.08 0.26 -4.07
C GLY A 14 12.47 0.76 -4.44
N ILE A 15 13.07 0.09 -5.39
CA ILE A 15 14.29 0.52 -6.07
C ILE A 15 13.96 1.22 -7.40
N GLU A 16 14.94 1.61 -8.18
CA GLU A 16 14.78 2.44 -9.40
C GLU A 16 13.77 1.92 -10.42
N LYS A 17 13.57 0.58 -10.51
CA LYS A 17 12.76 -0.06 -11.55
C LYS A 17 11.75 -1.06 -11.00
N LEU A 18 10.81 -1.46 -11.84
CA LEU A 18 9.81 -2.50 -11.60
C LEU A 18 8.93 -2.29 -10.36
N ASN A 19 8.73 -1.05 -9.96
CA ASN A 19 7.79 -0.71 -8.89
C ASN A 19 6.91 0.48 -9.26
N MET A 20 5.73 0.59 -8.65
CA MET A 20 4.71 1.59 -8.98
C MET A 20 5.11 3.05 -8.75
N ARG A 21 6.30 3.32 -8.24
CA ARG A 21 6.85 4.64 -7.96
C ARG A 21 8.33 4.75 -8.34
N ALA A 22 8.74 4.09 -9.41
CA ALA A 22 10.12 4.09 -9.90
C ALA A 22 10.70 5.50 -10.10
N HIS A 23 9.86 6.49 -10.41
CA HIS A 23 10.25 7.89 -10.62
C HIS A 23 10.01 8.80 -9.40
N SER A 24 10.04 8.28 -8.18
CA SER A 24 9.99 9.13 -6.98
C SER A 24 11.35 9.80 -6.72
N ALA A 25 11.33 10.98 -6.05
CA ALA A 25 12.52 11.81 -5.83
C ALA A 25 13.65 11.15 -5.01
N THR A 26 13.36 10.08 -4.29
CA THR A 26 14.33 9.29 -3.53
C THR A 26 14.21 7.84 -3.98
N THR A 27 15.19 7.36 -4.72
CA THR A 27 15.26 5.98 -5.21
C THR A 27 16.43 5.27 -4.58
N PHE A 28 16.17 4.05 -4.09
CA PHE A 28 17.21 3.11 -3.72
C PHE A 28 17.64 2.32 -4.95
N THR A 29 18.84 1.75 -4.89
CA THR A 29 19.41 0.87 -5.91
C THR A 29 19.44 -0.58 -5.43
N ILE A 30 19.85 -1.51 -6.26
CA ILE A 30 20.09 -2.90 -5.87
C ILE A 30 21.19 -2.96 -4.80
N ASP A 31 22.21 -2.11 -4.88
CA ASP A 31 23.34 -2.09 -3.95
C ASP A 31 22.94 -1.70 -2.52
N ASP A 32 21.88 -0.91 -2.38
CA ASP A 32 21.36 -0.47 -1.08
C ASP A 32 20.62 -1.58 -0.31
N LEU A 33 20.23 -2.68 -0.98
CA LEU A 33 19.39 -3.72 -0.38
C LEU A 33 20.02 -4.36 0.86
N LYS A 34 21.33 -4.60 0.85
CA LYS A 34 22.05 -5.20 1.98
C LYS A 34 22.06 -4.28 3.20
N GLU A 35 22.28 -2.99 3.01
CA GLU A 35 22.28 -2.00 4.10
C GLU A 35 20.86 -1.85 4.68
N ILE A 36 19.85 -1.78 3.81
CA ILE A 36 18.44 -1.68 4.25
C ILE A 36 18.04 -2.92 5.05
N ALA A 37 18.34 -4.12 4.56
CA ALA A 37 18.03 -5.36 5.25
C ALA A 37 18.75 -5.45 6.62
N ALA A 38 20.04 -5.12 6.66
CA ALA A 38 20.83 -5.11 7.89
C ALA A 38 20.25 -4.13 8.93
N THR A 39 19.95 -2.90 8.50
CA THR A 39 19.33 -1.88 9.36
C THR A 39 17.97 -2.34 9.90
N CYS A 40 17.13 -2.94 9.06
CA CYS A 40 15.84 -3.45 9.51
C CYS A 40 16.00 -4.59 10.53
N ASN A 41 16.91 -5.54 10.26
CA ASN A 41 17.17 -6.68 11.13
C ASN A 41 17.73 -6.24 12.49
N GLU A 42 18.64 -5.26 12.52
CA GLU A 42 19.18 -4.69 13.76
C GLU A 42 18.10 -4.12 14.67
N HIS A 43 17.03 -3.56 14.09
CA HIS A 43 15.90 -3.00 14.82
C HIS A 43 14.71 -3.95 14.98
N GLY A 44 14.84 -5.21 14.55
CA GLY A 44 13.75 -6.19 14.61
C GLY A 44 12.56 -5.90 13.68
N ILE A 45 12.78 -5.14 12.62
CA ILE A 45 11.75 -4.69 11.66
C ILE A 45 11.82 -5.51 10.37
N LYS A 46 10.67 -5.84 9.81
CA LYS A 46 10.59 -6.51 8.49
C LYS A 46 10.82 -5.53 7.36
N SER A 47 11.54 -5.96 6.32
CA SER A 47 11.77 -5.18 5.11
C SER A 47 11.04 -5.81 3.92
N TYR A 48 10.27 -5.01 3.16
CA TYR A 48 9.51 -5.49 2.01
C TYR A 48 9.89 -4.70 0.76
N LEU A 49 10.39 -5.41 -0.26
CA LEU A 49 10.73 -4.81 -1.55
C LEU A 49 9.52 -4.83 -2.48
N THR A 50 9.15 -3.71 -3.06
CA THR A 50 8.08 -3.66 -4.07
C THR A 50 8.62 -3.98 -5.47
N VAL A 51 8.12 -5.08 -6.06
CA VAL A 51 8.28 -5.45 -7.47
C VAL A 51 6.86 -5.68 -8.03
N ASN A 52 6.09 -4.60 -8.05
CA ASN A 52 4.64 -4.66 -8.23
C ASN A 52 4.11 -3.93 -9.46
N THR A 53 4.93 -3.74 -10.47
CA THR A 53 4.50 -3.34 -11.82
C THR A 53 4.11 -4.57 -12.64
N ILE A 54 3.46 -4.35 -13.76
CA ILE A 54 3.31 -5.37 -14.82
C ILE A 54 4.70 -5.62 -15.42
N ILE A 55 5.04 -6.89 -15.63
CA ILE A 55 6.32 -7.34 -16.17
C ILE A 55 6.15 -7.68 -17.66
N TYR A 56 6.96 -7.07 -18.50
CA TYR A 56 7.04 -7.41 -19.92
C TYR A 56 8.14 -8.46 -20.14
N GLY A 57 8.12 -9.14 -21.29
CA GLY A 57 9.13 -10.17 -21.59
C GLY A 57 10.57 -9.68 -21.48
N GLU A 58 10.81 -8.43 -21.88
CA GLU A 58 12.13 -7.77 -21.79
C GLU A 58 12.57 -7.45 -20.36
N ASP A 59 11.64 -7.38 -19.40
CA ASP A 59 11.95 -7.09 -17.99
C ASP A 59 12.37 -8.34 -17.22
N ILE A 60 12.12 -9.54 -17.74
CA ILE A 60 12.32 -10.81 -17.03
C ILE A 60 13.76 -10.96 -16.49
N PRO A 61 14.83 -10.67 -17.27
CA PRO A 61 16.19 -10.77 -16.75
C PRO A 61 16.44 -9.82 -15.57
N LEU A 62 15.99 -8.57 -15.67
CA LEU A 62 16.13 -7.59 -14.60
C LEU A 62 15.30 -7.97 -13.37
N MET A 63 14.09 -8.49 -13.58
CA MET A 63 13.25 -8.99 -12.48
C MET A 63 13.95 -10.10 -11.70
N HIS A 64 14.58 -11.05 -12.38
CA HIS A 64 15.37 -12.10 -11.73
C HIS A 64 16.52 -11.51 -10.92
N GLU A 65 17.31 -10.62 -11.51
CA GLU A 65 18.43 -9.94 -10.85
C GLU A 65 17.99 -9.23 -9.55
N ILE A 66 16.89 -8.47 -9.61
CA ILE A 66 16.35 -7.75 -8.45
C ILE A 66 15.90 -8.70 -7.34
N ILE A 67 15.21 -9.79 -7.71
CA ILE A 67 14.67 -10.73 -6.73
C ILE A 67 15.80 -11.56 -6.11
N ASP A 68 16.79 -12.00 -6.90
CA ASP A 68 17.98 -12.71 -6.40
C ASP A 68 18.76 -11.84 -5.42
N ALA A 69 19.00 -10.56 -5.77
CA ALA A 69 19.68 -9.63 -4.89
C ALA A 69 18.90 -9.36 -3.58
N ALA A 70 17.56 -9.30 -3.65
CA ALA A 70 16.71 -9.16 -2.47
C ALA A 70 16.80 -10.41 -1.56
N TYR A 71 16.77 -11.59 -2.14
CA TYR A 71 16.92 -12.86 -1.42
C TYR A 71 18.28 -12.95 -0.73
N GLU A 72 19.36 -12.68 -1.46
CA GLU A 72 20.73 -12.68 -0.93
C GLU A 72 20.96 -11.63 0.15
N ALA A 73 20.32 -10.47 0.03
CA ALA A 73 20.39 -9.40 1.04
C ALA A 73 19.60 -9.72 2.32
N GLY A 74 18.73 -10.74 2.31
CA GLY A 74 17.88 -11.09 3.44
C GLY A 74 16.65 -10.17 3.57
N ILE A 75 16.13 -9.62 2.47
CA ILE A 75 14.85 -8.90 2.44
C ILE A 75 13.73 -9.86 2.86
N SER A 76 12.89 -9.43 3.78
CA SER A 76 11.88 -10.29 4.41
C SER A 76 10.82 -10.79 3.43
N ALA A 77 10.34 -9.95 2.51
CA ALA A 77 9.37 -10.35 1.48
C ALA A 77 9.42 -9.42 0.25
N VAL A 78 8.89 -9.92 -0.86
CA VAL A 78 8.65 -9.16 -2.09
C VAL A 78 7.16 -8.88 -2.24
N ILE A 79 6.78 -7.62 -2.44
CA ILE A 79 5.39 -7.24 -2.74
C ILE A 79 5.18 -7.33 -4.26
N ALA A 80 4.34 -8.24 -4.70
CA ALA A 80 4.15 -8.60 -6.11
C ALA A 80 2.71 -8.38 -6.59
N SER A 81 2.54 -8.09 -7.88
CA SER A 81 1.26 -8.09 -8.59
C SER A 81 1.30 -8.92 -9.87
N ASP A 82 2.46 -9.22 -10.39
CA ASP A 82 2.64 -10.02 -11.60
C ASP A 82 2.94 -11.48 -11.25
N VAL A 83 2.33 -12.42 -11.98
CA VAL A 83 2.51 -13.86 -11.78
C VAL A 83 3.95 -14.29 -12.02
N ALA A 84 4.68 -13.64 -12.95
CA ALA A 84 6.09 -13.92 -13.20
C ALA A 84 6.94 -13.70 -11.94
N VAL A 85 6.70 -12.57 -11.22
CA VAL A 85 7.36 -12.26 -9.95
C VAL A 85 7.03 -13.30 -8.88
N MET A 86 5.73 -13.61 -8.71
CA MET A 86 5.26 -14.58 -7.70
C MET A 86 5.86 -15.97 -7.94
N THR A 87 5.85 -16.42 -9.19
CA THR A 87 6.36 -17.73 -9.56
C THR A 87 7.87 -17.83 -9.34
N TYR A 88 8.61 -16.78 -9.69
CA TYR A 88 10.06 -16.78 -9.50
C TYR A 88 10.44 -16.73 -8.02
N CYS A 89 9.79 -15.85 -7.24
CA CYS A 89 9.98 -15.80 -5.78
C CYS A 89 9.73 -17.16 -5.13
N ARG A 90 8.63 -17.83 -5.49
CA ARG A 90 8.33 -19.17 -4.99
C ARG A 90 9.41 -20.19 -5.35
N LYS A 91 9.95 -20.14 -6.58
CA LYS A 91 11.01 -21.04 -7.05
C LYS A 91 12.27 -20.95 -6.20
N ILE A 92 12.67 -19.74 -5.77
CA ILE A 92 13.88 -19.51 -4.98
C ILE A 92 13.65 -19.48 -3.46
N GLY A 93 12.40 -19.60 -3.01
CA GLY A 93 12.05 -19.56 -1.58
C GLY A 93 11.91 -18.15 -0.98
N GLN A 94 11.78 -17.10 -1.81
CA GLN A 94 11.52 -15.74 -1.35
C GLN A 94 10.06 -15.57 -0.95
N GLU A 95 9.80 -15.06 0.26
CA GLU A 95 8.43 -14.76 0.71
C GLU A 95 7.77 -13.68 -0.17
N VAL A 96 6.48 -13.86 -0.47
CA VAL A 96 5.67 -12.94 -1.29
C VAL A 96 4.52 -12.38 -0.48
N HIS A 97 4.27 -11.07 -0.61
CA HIS A 97 3.04 -10.40 -0.23
C HIS A 97 2.31 -9.94 -1.49
N LEU A 98 1.00 -10.12 -1.54
CA LEU A 98 0.20 -9.73 -2.71
C LEU A 98 -0.12 -8.25 -2.67
N SER A 99 0.12 -7.57 -3.78
CA SER A 99 -0.16 -6.14 -3.92
C SER A 99 -1.66 -5.86 -4.14
N THR A 100 -2.11 -4.68 -3.70
CA THR A 100 -3.48 -4.19 -3.94
C THR A 100 -3.86 -4.14 -5.43
N GLN A 101 -2.91 -4.10 -6.36
CA GLN A 101 -3.16 -4.10 -7.81
C GLN A 101 -3.77 -5.38 -8.34
N LEU A 102 -3.77 -6.46 -7.58
CA LEU A 102 -4.51 -7.69 -7.89
C LEU A 102 -6.01 -7.52 -7.70
N ASN A 103 -6.45 -6.49 -6.98
CA ASN A 103 -7.85 -6.15 -6.75
C ASN A 103 -8.65 -7.34 -6.22
N ILE A 104 -8.13 -8.04 -5.22
CA ILE A 104 -8.78 -9.21 -4.62
C ILE A 104 -9.97 -8.74 -3.79
N THR A 105 -11.16 -9.24 -4.13
CA THR A 105 -12.45 -8.82 -3.57
C THR A 105 -13.30 -9.97 -3.05
N ASN A 106 -12.86 -11.21 -3.20
CA ASN A 106 -13.61 -12.39 -2.80
C ASN A 106 -12.70 -13.56 -2.42
N ILE A 107 -13.28 -14.55 -1.75
CA ILE A 107 -12.53 -15.71 -1.25
C ILE A 107 -11.96 -16.59 -2.37
N GLU A 108 -12.62 -16.71 -3.52
CA GLU A 108 -12.14 -17.59 -4.59
C GLU A 108 -10.87 -17.03 -5.25
N ALA A 109 -10.83 -15.71 -5.50
CA ALA A 109 -9.61 -15.03 -5.94
C ALA A 109 -8.50 -15.14 -4.88
N LEU A 110 -8.86 -14.96 -3.60
CA LEU A 110 -7.90 -15.07 -2.50
C LEU A 110 -7.31 -16.50 -2.43
N LYS A 111 -8.12 -17.54 -2.52
CA LYS A 111 -7.67 -18.95 -2.52
C LYS A 111 -6.70 -19.24 -3.67
N PHE A 112 -6.98 -18.70 -4.86
CA PHE A 112 -6.07 -18.85 -5.99
C PHE A 112 -4.69 -18.25 -5.68
N TYR A 113 -4.66 -17.05 -5.12
CA TYR A 113 -3.41 -16.38 -4.80
C TYR A 113 -2.72 -16.86 -3.52
N ALA A 114 -3.44 -17.52 -2.61
CA ALA A 114 -2.90 -18.08 -1.37
C ALA A 114 -1.77 -19.09 -1.61
N GLN A 115 -1.71 -19.71 -2.79
CA GLN A 115 -0.60 -20.59 -3.15
C GLN A 115 0.75 -19.86 -3.25
N PHE A 116 0.77 -18.54 -3.37
CA PHE A 116 1.99 -17.75 -3.55
C PHE A 116 2.38 -16.94 -2.31
N ALA A 117 1.44 -16.60 -1.43
CA ALA A 117 1.69 -15.60 -0.40
C ALA A 117 0.93 -15.87 0.91
N ASP A 118 1.50 -15.41 2.02
CA ASP A 118 0.92 -15.48 3.35
C ASP A 118 0.19 -14.17 3.75
N VAL A 119 0.36 -13.10 2.96
CA VAL A 119 -0.27 -11.80 3.18
C VAL A 119 -0.91 -11.30 1.89
N VAL A 120 -2.16 -10.89 1.98
CA VAL A 120 -2.97 -10.40 0.87
C VAL A 120 -3.45 -8.99 1.14
N VAL A 121 -3.15 -8.05 0.25
CA VAL A 121 -3.78 -6.73 0.28
C VAL A 121 -5.10 -6.80 -0.46
N LEU A 122 -6.21 -6.64 0.24
CA LEU A 122 -7.54 -6.60 -0.38
C LEU A 122 -7.75 -5.30 -1.17
N ALA A 123 -8.72 -5.33 -2.09
CA ALA A 123 -9.12 -4.15 -2.84
C ALA A 123 -9.64 -3.06 -1.90
N ARG A 124 -9.38 -1.79 -2.27
CA ARG A 124 -9.73 -0.62 -1.45
C ARG A 124 -11.19 -0.21 -1.57
N GLU A 125 -11.92 -0.82 -2.48
CA GLU A 125 -13.33 -0.61 -2.76
C GLU A 125 -14.26 -1.41 -1.82
N LEU A 126 -13.69 -2.35 -1.03
CA LEU A 126 -14.46 -3.18 -0.09
C LEU A 126 -14.81 -2.39 1.18
N ASN A 127 -16.03 -2.58 1.65
CA ASN A 127 -16.43 -2.14 3.00
C ASN A 127 -16.04 -3.17 4.08
N MET A 128 -16.16 -2.79 5.35
CA MET A 128 -15.75 -3.67 6.46
C MET A 128 -16.60 -4.94 6.59
N GLU A 129 -17.87 -4.92 6.19
CA GLU A 129 -18.71 -6.12 6.19
C GLU A 129 -18.21 -7.15 5.17
N GLN A 130 -17.83 -6.70 3.98
CA GLN A 130 -17.25 -7.55 2.94
C GLN A 130 -15.89 -8.12 3.37
N VAL A 131 -15.07 -7.31 4.04
CA VAL A 131 -13.77 -7.75 4.59
C VAL A 131 -13.98 -8.80 5.67
N ALA A 132 -14.91 -8.58 6.60
CA ALA A 132 -15.25 -9.52 7.66
C ALA A 132 -15.76 -10.87 7.10
N GLU A 133 -16.57 -10.82 6.05
CA GLU A 133 -17.05 -12.04 5.36
C GLU A 133 -15.90 -12.83 4.73
N ILE A 134 -14.96 -12.15 4.06
CA ILE A 134 -13.77 -12.81 3.50
C ILE A 134 -12.94 -13.43 4.64
N TYR A 135 -12.74 -12.73 5.75
CA TYR A 135 -12.00 -13.25 6.90
C TYR A 135 -12.69 -14.46 7.53
N ARG A 136 -14.01 -14.42 7.69
CA ARG A 136 -14.80 -15.56 8.18
C ARG A 136 -14.56 -16.80 7.29
N GLN A 137 -14.61 -16.62 5.97
CA GLN A 137 -14.38 -17.71 5.01
C GLN A 137 -12.92 -18.20 5.02
N ILE A 138 -11.92 -17.33 5.23
CA ILE A 138 -10.52 -17.76 5.44
C ILE A 138 -10.44 -18.73 6.62
N CYS A 139 -11.07 -18.39 7.74
CA CYS A 139 -11.05 -19.20 8.94
C CYS A 139 -11.83 -20.52 8.76
N GLU A 140 -13.06 -20.49 8.24
CA GLU A 140 -13.90 -21.66 8.07
C GLU A 140 -13.35 -22.67 7.06
N GLN A 141 -12.75 -22.17 5.96
CA GLN A 141 -12.17 -23.02 4.91
C GLN A 141 -10.68 -23.32 5.16
N ASN A 142 -10.11 -22.85 6.28
CA ASN A 142 -8.70 -23.00 6.63
C ASN A 142 -7.76 -22.61 5.49
N VAL A 143 -7.99 -21.42 4.90
CA VAL A 143 -7.17 -20.96 3.76
C VAL A 143 -5.80 -20.51 4.24
N CYS A 144 -4.79 -21.30 3.92
CA CYS A 144 -3.40 -21.11 4.33
C CYS A 144 -2.53 -20.66 3.16
N GLY A 145 -1.50 -19.86 3.47
CA GLY A 145 -0.42 -19.53 2.54
C GLY A 145 0.69 -20.58 2.54
N PRO A 146 1.81 -20.32 1.83
CA PRO A 146 2.95 -21.25 1.73
C PRO A 146 3.58 -21.65 3.06
N SER A 147 3.47 -20.81 4.10
CA SER A 147 3.96 -21.13 5.45
C SER A 147 3.11 -22.16 6.21
N GLY A 148 1.96 -22.56 5.67
CA GLY A 148 0.98 -23.41 6.34
C GLY A 148 0.14 -22.68 7.39
N LYS A 149 0.28 -21.37 7.55
CA LYS A 149 -0.53 -20.53 8.44
C LYS A 149 -1.68 -19.89 7.67
N LEU A 150 -2.77 -19.57 8.39
CA LEU A 150 -3.87 -18.81 7.81
C LEU A 150 -3.35 -17.52 7.16
N ILE A 151 -3.88 -17.24 5.97
CA ILE A 151 -3.51 -16.03 5.23
C ILE A 151 -3.95 -14.79 5.99
N ARG A 152 -3.10 -13.76 6.02
CA ARG A 152 -3.36 -12.51 6.72
C ARG A 152 -3.87 -11.45 5.76
N ILE A 153 -4.91 -10.75 6.17
CA ILE A 153 -5.45 -9.60 5.45
C ILE A 153 -4.63 -8.35 5.79
N GLU A 154 -4.12 -7.69 4.75
CA GLU A 154 -3.52 -6.36 4.81
C GLU A 154 -4.48 -5.35 4.14
N MET A 155 -4.68 -4.20 4.77
CA MET A 155 -5.43 -3.09 4.19
C MET A 155 -4.73 -1.76 4.42
N PHE A 156 -4.91 -0.82 3.47
CA PHE A 156 -4.48 0.56 3.71
C PHE A 156 -5.31 1.16 4.84
N CYS A 157 -4.64 1.86 5.76
CA CYS A 157 -5.30 2.57 6.86
C CYS A 157 -5.09 4.09 6.79
N HIS A 158 -4.06 4.58 6.09
CA HIS A 158 -3.81 6.02 6.00
C HIS A 158 -3.11 6.41 4.71
N GLY A 159 -3.45 7.60 4.22
CA GLY A 159 -2.72 8.32 3.17
C GLY A 159 -3.41 8.31 1.81
N ALA A 160 -2.63 8.58 0.79
CA ALA A 160 -3.14 8.85 -0.55
C ALA A 160 -3.88 7.67 -1.17
N LEU A 161 -5.12 7.91 -1.60
CA LEU A 161 -5.87 7.00 -2.45
C LEU A 161 -5.72 7.36 -3.93
N CYS A 162 -5.83 6.35 -4.80
CA CYS A 162 -5.98 6.53 -6.23
C CYS A 162 -7.46 6.71 -6.57
N MET A 163 -7.79 7.57 -7.52
CA MET A 163 -9.17 7.69 -8.02
C MET A 163 -9.61 6.50 -8.88
N ALA A 164 -8.65 5.77 -9.43
CA ALA A 164 -8.90 4.59 -10.25
C ALA A 164 -8.71 3.31 -9.45
N VAL A 165 -9.33 2.23 -9.90
CA VAL A 165 -8.99 0.87 -9.45
C VAL A 165 -7.48 0.68 -9.52
N SER A 166 -6.89 0.09 -8.48
CA SER A 166 -5.44 0.03 -8.32
C SER A 166 -4.73 -0.57 -9.54
N GLY A 167 -3.79 0.18 -10.12
CA GLY A 167 -3.04 -0.21 -11.32
C GLY A 167 -3.79 -0.10 -12.65
N LYS A 168 -5.06 0.32 -12.68
CA LYS A 168 -5.91 0.32 -13.88
C LYS A 168 -6.17 1.72 -14.46
N CYS A 169 -5.31 2.70 -14.21
CA CYS A 169 -5.47 4.07 -14.69
C CYS A 169 -4.77 4.30 -16.03
N TYR A 170 -5.50 4.78 -17.03
CA TYR A 170 -4.96 5.13 -18.34
C TYR A 170 -4.62 6.62 -18.53
N MET A 171 -4.92 7.50 -17.56
CA MET A 171 -4.72 8.95 -17.73
C MET A 171 -3.31 9.33 -18.14
N SER A 172 -2.28 8.74 -17.53
CA SER A 172 -0.89 9.04 -17.88
C SER A 172 -0.47 8.42 -19.21
N LEU A 173 -1.03 7.26 -19.56
CA LEU A 173 -0.75 6.59 -20.81
C LEU A 173 -1.34 7.39 -21.99
N ASP A 174 -2.60 7.81 -21.89
CA ASP A 174 -3.29 8.60 -22.90
C ASP A 174 -2.63 9.99 -23.09
N ASN A 175 -2.35 10.68 -21.98
CA ASN A 175 -1.82 12.05 -22.03
C ASN A 175 -0.34 12.14 -22.44
N ALA A 176 0.50 11.14 -22.11
CA ALA A 176 1.95 11.24 -22.26
C ALA A 176 2.64 9.93 -22.65
N GLY A 177 1.93 8.89 -23.05
CA GLY A 177 2.51 7.59 -23.38
C GLY A 177 3.16 6.86 -22.20
N ARG A 178 2.84 7.26 -20.95
CA ARG A 178 3.45 6.72 -19.72
C ARG A 178 2.46 5.88 -18.92
N SER A 179 2.71 4.59 -18.82
CA SER A 179 1.79 3.66 -18.15
C SER A 179 1.90 3.71 -16.64
N ALA A 180 0.78 4.02 -15.96
CA ALA A 180 0.72 4.06 -14.51
C ALA A 180 1.02 2.68 -13.88
N ASN A 181 0.59 1.56 -14.50
CA ASN A 181 0.87 0.22 -13.99
C ASN A 181 2.32 -0.25 -14.24
N ARG A 182 3.10 0.55 -14.94
CA ARG A 182 4.55 0.40 -15.15
C ARG A 182 5.37 1.34 -14.25
N GLY A 183 4.74 2.00 -13.27
CA GLY A 183 5.41 2.90 -12.34
C GLY A 183 5.52 4.36 -12.81
N GLU A 184 4.94 4.70 -13.95
CA GLU A 184 5.11 6.00 -14.61
C GLU A 184 3.89 6.94 -14.44
N CYS A 185 3.19 6.84 -13.32
CA CYS A 185 2.05 7.71 -13.03
C CYS A 185 2.47 9.18 -12.87
N MET A 186 2.01 10.03 -13.76
CA MET A 186 2.27 11.48 -13.73
C MET A 186 1.34 12.27 -12.80
N GLN A 187 0.47 11.60 -12.06
CA GLN A 187 -0.49 12.20 -11.13
C GLN A 187 -1.35 13.31 -11.78
N ILE A 188 -1.80 13.10 -13.02
CA ILE A 188 -2.62 14.07 -13.76
C ILE A 188 -3.89 14.43 -12.98
N CYS A 189 -4.52 13.47 -12.28
CA CYS A 189 -5.67 13.72 -11.41
C CYS A 189 -5.41 14.73 -10.27
N ARG A 190 -4.16 15.17 -10.05
CA ARG A 190 -3.74 16.08 -8.98
C ARG A 190 -3.24 17.43 -9.50
N ARG A 191 -3.63 17.79 -10.72
CA ARG A 191 -3.33 19.09 -11.32
C ARG A 191 -4.48 20.06 -11.13
N SER A 192 -4.21 21.36 -11.30
CA SER A 192 -5.24 22.37 -11.49
C SER A 192 -5.85 22.23 -12.88
N TYR A 193 -7.13 22.56 -13.02
CA TYR A 193 -7.87 22.46 -14.26
C TYR A 193 -8.64 23.75 -14.53
N ILE A 194 -8.82 24.07 -15.80
CA ILE A 194 -9.76 25.08 -16.27
C ILE A 194 -10.93 24.33 -16.91
N VAL A 195 -12.12 24.53 -16.40
CA VAL A 195 -13.36 24.03 -17.01
C VAL A 195 -13.90 25.14 -17.89
N THR A 196 -14.13 24.87 -19.16
CA THR A 196 -14.69 25.81 -20.13
C THR A 196 -16.09 25.36 -20.51
N ASP A 197 -17.08 26.25 -20.41
CA ASP A 197 -18.41 26.03 -20.96
C ASP A 197 -18.31 25.95 -22.49
N ALA A 198 -18.80 24.88 -23.07
CA ALA A 198 -18.65 24.62 -24.49
C ALA A 198 -19.55 25.52 -25.37
N GLU A 199 -20.63 26.11 -24.82
CA GLU A 199 -21.57 26.94 -25.55
C GLU A 199 -21.20 28.43 -25.41
N THR A 200 -20.88 28.88 -24.18
CA THR A 200 -20.61 30.30 -23.92
C THR A 200 -19.11 30.65 -23.99
N GLY A 201 -18.23 29.69 -23.80
CA GLY A 201 -16.78 29.90 -23.70
C GLY A 201 -16.34 30.40 -22.32
N ASP A 202 -17.25 30.54 -21.35
CA ASP A 202 -16.92 30.96 -20.00
C ASP A 202 -16.00 29.94 -19.32
N GLN A 203 -15.04 30.43 -18.54
CA GLN A 203 -14.03 29.61 -17.90
C GLN A 203 -14.11 29.70 -16.38
N LEU A 204 -14.05 28.54 -15.72
CA LEU A 204 -13.90 28.39 -14.29
C LEU A 204 -12.54 27.75 -13.99
N GLN A 205 -11.67 28.49 -13.34
CA GLN A 205 -10.40 27.93 -12.84
C GLN A 205 -10.64 27.21 -11.53
N ILE A 206 -10.16 25.96 -11.45
CA ILE A 206 -10.25 25.12 -10.27
C ILE A 206 -8.91 25.10 -9.56
N ASP A 207 -8.78 25.89 -8.51
CA ASP A 207 -7.52 26.17 -7.83
C ASP A 207 -7.11 25.10 -6.82
N ASN A 208 -8.01 24.21 -6.41
CA ASN A 208 -7.73 23.22 -5.36
C ASN A 208 -6.80 22.08 -5.79
N LYS A 209 -6.40 21.98 -7.07
CA LYS A 209 -5.50 20.95 -7.65
C LYS A 209 -5.96 19.49 -7.46
N TYR A 210 -7.15 19.25 -6.91
CA TYR A 210 -7.62 17.91 -6.52
C TYR A 210 -9.03 17.58 -7.01
N ILE A 211 -9.50 18.25 -8.05
CA ILE A 211 -10.87 18.04 -8.58
C ILE A 211 -11.16 16.56 -8.89
N MET A 212 -10.16 15.83 -9.38
CA MET A 212 -10.29 14.40 -9.71
C MET A 212 -9.59 13.47 -8.70
N SER A 213 -8.92 14.03 -7.69
CA SER A 213 -8.23 13.22 -6.68
C SER A 213 -9.11 13.05 -5.46
N PRO A 214 -9.27 11.82 -4.94
CA PRO A 214 -9.92 11.65 -3.65
C PRO A 214 -9.09 12.32 -2.55
N LYS A 215 -9.75 12.64 -1.45
CA LYS A 215 -9.10 13.01 -0.18
C LYS A 215 -8.22 11.87 0.31
N ASP A 216 -7.36 12.14 1.28
CA ASP A 216 -6.53 11.09 1.88
C ASP A 216 -7.37 10.20 2.81
N LEU A 217 -7.14 8.89 2.73
CA LEU A 217 -7.75 7.91 3.62
C LEU A 217 -7.29 8.16 5.06
N LYS A 218 -8.20 8.10 6.01
CA LYS A 218 -7.92 8.15 7.44
C LYS A 218 -8.88 7.23 8.20
N THR A 219 -8.38 6.16 8.80
CA THR A 219 -9.18 5.14 9.47
C THR A 219 -8.97 5.08 10.98
N VAL A 220 -8.18 5.99 11.55
CA VAL A 220 -7.81 5.95 12.97
C VAL A 220 -9.02 5.91 13.91
N ARG A 221 -10.14 6.54 13.53
CA ARG A 221 -11.37 6.58 14.33
C ARG A 221 -12.17 5.27 14.35
N PHE A 222 -11.91 4.37 13.42
CA PHE A 222 -12.59 3.07 13.32
C PHE A 222 -11.60 1.91 13.08
N ILE A 223 -10.39 2.05 13.60
CA ILE A 223 -9.36 1.02 13.51
C ILE A 223 -9.79 -0.27 14.23
N ASP A 224 -10.58 -0.15 15.29
CA ASP A 224 -11.25 -1.23 16.00
C ASP A 224 -12.11 -2.08 15.07
N LYS A 225 -12.97 -1.47 14.26
CA LYS A 225 -13.80 -2.17 13.27
C LYS A 225 -12.94 -2.90 12.21
N MET A 226 -11.83 -2.32 11.79
CA MET A 226 -10.91 -3.01 10.88
C MET A 226 -10.30 -4.25 11.54
N MET A 227 -9.90 -4.16 12.83
CA MET A 227 -9.36 -5.28 13.58
C MET A 227 -10.41 -6.39 13.77
N GLU A 228 -11.65 -6.02 14.08
CA GLU A 228 -12.82 -6.93 14.20
C GLU A 228 -13.12 -7.62 12.87
N ALA A 229 -13.04 -6.89 11.74
CA ALA A 229 -13.22 -7.43 10.40
C ALA A 229 -12.08 -8.38 9.95
N GLY A 230 -11.07 -8.60 10.79
CA GLY A 230 -10.00 -9.55 10.52
C GLY A 230 -8.76 -8.96 9.85
N VAL A 231 -8.65 -7.64 9.72
CA VAL A 231 -7.42 -7.00 9.25
C VAL A 231 -6.31 -7.22 10.29
N ARG A 232 -5.15 -7.68 9.83
CA ARG A 232 -3.99 -7.99 10.70
C ARG A 232 -2.74 -7.21 10.33
N VAL A 233 -2.71 -6.61 9.14
CA VAL A 233 -1.61 -5.76 8.68
C VAL A 233 -2.18 -4.43 8.20
N PHE A 234 -1.73 -3.34 8.85
CA PHE A 234 -2.22 -1.97 8.61
C PHE A 234 -1.18 -1.20 7.81
N LYS A 235 -1.53 -0.88 6.56
CA LYS A 235 -0.61 -0.24 5.62
C LYS A 235 -0.80 1.26 5.57
N ILE A 236 0.29 1.99 5.80
CA ILE A 236 0.35 3.44 5.68
C ILE A 236 1.02 3.82 4.35
N GLU A 237 0.36 4.63 3.53
CA GLU A 237 0.97 5.21 2.33
C GLU A 237 1.77 6.45 2.73
N GLY A 238 3.06 6.25 2.95
CA GLY A 238 4.01 7.31 3.35
C GLY A 238 5.09 7.59 2.30
N ARG A 239 5.06 6.92 1.16
CA ARG A 239 6.07 7.08 0.11
C ARG A 239 6.03 8.47 -0.50
N ALA A 240 7.19 9.07 -0.71
CA ALA A 240 7.34 10.47 -1.13
C ALA A 240 6.75 11.49 -0.13
N ARG A 241 6.68 11.13 1.16
CA ARG A 241 6.33 12.01 2.27
C ARG A 241 7.56 12.32 3.13
N GLY A 242 7.54 13.48 3.78
CA GLY A 242 8.61 13.87 4.71
C GLY A 242 8.66 12.96 5.95
N ALA A 243 9.80 12.99 6.64
CA ALA A 243 10.05 12.19 7.84
C ALA A 243 9.03 12.47 8.96
N GLU A 244 8.62 13.73 9.12
CA GLU A 244 7.61 14.16 10.10
C GLU A 244 6.25 13.48 9.85
N TYR A 245 5.80 13.45 8.59
CA TYR A 245 4.56 12.74 8.23
C TYR A 245 4.65 11.27 8.62
N VAL A 246 5.73 10.59 8.20
CA VAL A 246 5.90 9.15 8.46
C VAL A 246 5.90 8.88 9.97
N TYR A 247 6.65 9.67 10.74
CA TYR A 247 6.74 9.54 12.18
C TYR A 247 5.38 9.74 12.87
N THR A 248 4.70 10.86 12.58
CA THR A 248 3.43 11.23 13.23
C THR A 248 2.34 10.23 12.92
N VAL A 249 2.19 9.82 11.64
CA VAL A 249 1.16 8.85 11.24
C VAL A 249 1.38 7.51 11.92
N ILE A 250 2.59 6.96 11.88
CA ILE A 250 2.89 5.67 12.52
C ILE A 250 2.60 5.74 14.02
N LYS A 251 3.04 6.80 14.71
CA LYS A 251 2.77 6.98 16.15
C LYS A 251 1.28 6.96 16.47
N CYS A 252 0.47 7.72 15.75
CA CYS A 252 -0.98 7.75 15.94
C CYS A 252 -1.61 6.36 15.77
N TYR A 253 -1.25 5.64 14.71
CA TYR A 253 -1.81 4.31 14.46
C TYR A 253 -1.31 3.24 15.45
N LYS A 254 -0.04 3.29 15.88
CA LYS A 254 0.47 2.39 16.95
C LYS A 254 -0.29 2.62 18.25
N GLU A 255 -0.44 3.86 18.67
CA GLU A 255 -1.21 4.23 19.86
C GLU A 255 -2.67 3.79 19.75
N ALA A 256 -3.30 3.98 18.57
CA ALA A 256 -4.69 3.59 18.33
C ALA A 256 -4.88 2.06 18.41
N ILE A 257 -4.02 1.29 17.74
CA ILE A 257 -4.06 -0.18 17.78
C ILE A 257 -3.82 -0.69 19.21
N THR A 258 -2.80 -0.15 19.90
CA THR A 258 -2.53 -0.50 21.31
C THR A 258 -3.74 -0.20 22.19
N SER A 259 -4.37 0.94 22.00
CA SER A 259 -5.54 1.36 22.78
C SER A 259 -6.76 0.45 22.55
N VAL A 260 -6.91 -0.12 21.34
CA VAL A 260 -7.94 -1.15 21.09
C VAL A 260 -7.60 -2.44 21.83
N LEU A 261 -6.34 -2.87 21.78
CA LEU A 261 -5.89 -4.11 22.47
C LEU A 261 -5.98 -4.02 23.98
N ASP A 262 -5.78 -2.83 24.55
CA ASP A 262 -5.81 -2.54 25.99
C ASP A 262 -7.22 -2.13 26.49
N ASP A 263 -8.24 -2.20 25.62
CA ASP A 263 -9.63 -1.78 25.91
C ASP A 263 -9.73 -0.32 26.43
N THR A 264 -8.88 0.56 25.90
CA THR A 264 -8.84 1.99 26.26
C THR A 264 -9.14 2.94 25.09
N PHE A 265 -9.72 2.41 24.02
CA PHE A 265 -10.06 3.17 22.81
C PHE A 265 -11.26 4.08 23.07
N SER A 266 -11.05 5.40 23.09
CA SER A 266 -12.06 6.38 23.48
C SER A 266 -12.19 7.54 22.46
N GLU A 267 -13.30 8.25 22.48
CA GLU A 267 -13.51 9.42 21.60
C GLU A 267 -12.47 10.52 21.86
N GLU A 268 -12.10 10.77 23.12
CA GLU A 268 -11.06 11.73 23.47
C GLU A 268 -9.71 11.42 22.80
N LYS A 269 -9.31 10.15 22.80
CA LYS A 269 -8.09 9.71 22.12
C LYS A 269 -8.21 9.85 20.60
N LYS A 270 -9.37 9.51 20.03
CA LYS A 270 -9.64 9.69 18.59
C LYS A 270 -9.49 11.15 18.18
N ASP A 271 -10.02 12.08 18.96
CA ASP A 271 -9.93 13.53 18.72
C ASP A 271 -8.46 13.99 18.79
N ALA A 272 -7.70 13.55 19.78
CA ALA A 272 -6.27 13.86 19.90
C ALA A 272 -5.44 13.33 18.73
N TRP A 273 -5.74 12.14 18.21
CA TRP A 273 -5.07 11.63 16.99
C TRP A 273 -5.50 12.41 15.75
N ASP A 274 -6.75 12.80 15.64
CA ASP A 274 -7.24 13.63 14.52
C ASP A 274 -6.52 14.99 14.47
N GLU A 275 -6.36 15.66 15.61
CA GLU A 275 -5.59 16.91 15.71
C GLU A 275 -4.14 16.70 15.25
N ARG A 276 -3.47 15.67 15.76
CA ARG A 276 -2.07 15.36 15.38
C ARG A 276 -1.94 15.03 13.90
N LEU A 277 -2.85 14.22 13.33
CA LEU A 277 -2.84 13.87 11.92
C LEU A 277 -3.13 15.09 11.01
N ALA A 278 -3.88 16.08 11.50
CA ALA A 278 -4.13 17.30 10.77
C ALA A 278 -2.90 18.21 10.64
N THR A 279 -1.90 18.07 11.54
CA THR A 279 -0.66 18.90 11.50
C THR A 279 0.28 18.50 10.38
N VAL A 280 0.18 17.28 9.85
CA VAL A 280 1.05 16.80 8.77
C VAL A 280 0.34 16.89 7.43
N PHE A 281 1.11 16.75 6.34
CA PHE A 281 0.56 16.89 5.00
C PHE A 281 -0.66 15.99 4.77
N ASN A 282 -1.78 16.61 4.33
CA ASN A 282 -2.98 15.92 3.89
C ASN A 282 -3.72 16.73 2.81
N ARG A 283 -4.69 16.10 2.15
CA ARG A 283 -5.59 16.71 1.15
C ARG A 283 -7.04 16.76 1.62
N GLY A 284 -7.23 16.93 2.93
CA GLY A 284 -8.46 16.59 3.62
C GLY A 284 -8.59 15.07 3.77
N PHE A 285 -9.42 14.67 4.73
CA PHE A 285 -9.58 13.25 5.08
C PHE A 285 -10.98 12.74 4.74
N TRP A 286 -11.07 11.43 4.50
CA TRP A 286 -12.31 10.68 4.39
C TRP A 286 -12.06 9.20 4.75
N ASP A 287 -13.14 8.45 4.90
CA ASP A 287 -13.10 7.06 5.40
C ASP A 287 -12.86 6.03 4.26
N GLY A 288 -12.69 6.49 3.04
CA GLY A 288 -12.65 5.63 1.87
C GLY A 288 -14.03 5.04 1.58
N TYR A 289 -14.04 3.79 1.16
CA TYR A 289 -15.27 2.99 0.95
C TYR A 289 -15.51 2.01 2.09
N TYR A 290 -14.81 2.16 3.23
CA TYR A 290 -14.73 1.17 4.30
C TYR A 290 -15.95 1.14 5.22
N GLN A 291 -16.71 2.23 5.29
CA GLN A 291 -17.93 2.33 6.12
C GLN A 291 -19.20 2.41 5.28
#